data_5f30dcbb5bd32876edbd5fbe31431338
#
_entry.id   5f30dcbb5bd32876edbd5fbe31431338
#
_cell.length_a   1.000
_cell.length_b   1.000
_cell.length_c   1.000
_cell.angle_alpha   90.00
_cell.angle_beta   90.00
_cell.angle_gamma   90.00
#
_symmetry.space_group_name_H-M   'P 1'
#
loop_
_entity.id
_entity.type
_entity.pdbx_description
1 polymer ?
#
loop_
_entity_poly.entity_id
_entity_poly.type
_entity_poly.pdbx_seq_one_letter_code
_entity_poly.pdbx_strand_id
1 'polypeptide(L)'
;MAAPKILIVDDTPINLELVGGVLAAEGFRTLTASDGPTARSLSRTWQPDLILLDVLMPAETGFETCSQLKLDPATAGIPIIFLSTLDDVKSKVTGLKIGGVDYIAKPVHGEEVLARVRVHLRIRDANRALAGQHRARLEELRDAQQAILMRPGDCPEASFGVYYEPLEEAGGDFYDVLRLGPNLFGYFVADISGHGMTAAFLTSAVKALLRQYAGPMFSPEDAMRGVDSVMGQMMGEEQYLTACYARLNRQTSRLTVVSAGHPPLILVSRAGESSTVDADSDPLGMFGRAILHRQDIRVSRGDRFFMYSDGLIESSPGGGRRDGLARLVDACVHHRAAPLGESVALIAGELRPRDRTAADDLLLLGAEVGE
;
A
#
# COMPACT_ATOMS: atom_id res chain seq x y z
N MET A 1 -8.23 27.98 15.39
CA MET A 1 -8.93 26.77 14.92
C MET A 1 -10.39 27.13 14.67
N ALA A 2 -11.07 26.52 13.72
CA ALA A 2 -12.50 26.74 13.49
C ALA A 2 -13.30 26.17 14.69
N ALA A 3 -14.42 26.79 15.06
CA ALA A 3 -15.29 26.30 16.13
C ALA A 3 -15.84 24.91 15.79
N PRO A 4 -15.80 23.94 16.73
CA PRO A 4 -16.31 22.59 16.48
C PRO A 4 -17.80 22.59 16.14
N LYS A 5 -18.19 21.69 15.23
CA LYS A 5 -19.54 21.54 14.71
C LYS A 5 -20.28 20.42 15.42
N ILE A 6 -21.41 20.71 16.04
CA ILE A 6 -22.23 19.71 16.74
C ILE A 6 -23.58 19.61 16.06
N LEU A 7 -23.96 18.42 15.61
CA LEU A 7 -25.30 18.12 15.14
C LEU A 7 -26.14 17.61 16.32
N ILE A 8 -27.29 18.22 16.53
CA ILE A 8 -28.25 17.85 17.58
C ILE A 8 -29.47 17.27 16.89
N VAL A 9 -29.85 16.05 17.29
CA VAL A 9 -30.97 15.32 16.68
C VAL A 9 -31.96 14.93 17.80
N ASP A 10 -33.13 15.52 17.73
CA ASP A 10 -34.23 15.28 18.69
C ASP A 10 -35.55 15.66 18.02
N ASP A 11 -36.61 14.89 18.18
CA ASP A 11 -37.92 15.19 17.60
C ASP A 11 -38.67 16.31 18.33
N THR A 12 -38.20 16.69 19.49
CA THR A 12 -38.81 17.71 20.37
C THR A 12 -38.10 19.06 20.20
N PRO A 13 -38.74 20.09 19.60
CA PRO A 13 -38.12 21.40 19.34
C PRO A 13 -37.53 22.08 20.58
N ILE A 14 -38.16 21.91 21.73
CA ILE A 14 -37.68 22.49 23.00
C ILE A 14 -36.32 21.91 23.42
N ASN A 15 -36.09 20.62 23.18
CA ASN A 15 -34.80 19.97 23.45
C ASN A 15 -33.70 20.50 22.52
N LEU A 16 -34.03 20.67 21.23
CA LEU A 16 -33.10 21.22 20.23
C LEU A 16 -32.68 22.64 20.62
N GLU A 17 -33.64 23.49 21.02
CA GLU A 17 -33.36 24.86 21.44
C GLU A 17 -32.52 24.94 22.72
N LEU A 18 -32.87 24.14 23.72
CA LEU A 18 -32.18 24.11 25.02
C LEU A 18 -30.72 23.64 24.84
N VAL A 19 -30.50 22.48 24.20
CA VAL A 19 -29.16 21.93 23.99
C VAL A 19 -28.37 22.81 23.05
N GLY A 20 -29.00 23.29 21.98
CA GLY A 20 -28.38 24.21 21.02
C GLY A 20 -27.92 25.53 21.66
N GLY A 21 -28.75 26.12 22.53
CA GLY A 21 -28.42 27.33 23.29
C GLY A 21 -27.22 27.15 24.22
N VAL A 22 -27.17 26.03 24.96
CA VAL A 22 -26.05 25.72 25.84
C VAL A 22 -24.75 25.57 25.07
N LEU A 23 -24.78 24.85 23.95
CA LEU A 23 -23.59 24.64 23.14
C LEU A 23 -23.13 25.92 22.41
N ALA A 24 -24.09 26.70 21.88
CA ALA A 24 -23.79 27.97 21.20
C ALA A 24 -23.16 28.99 22.15
N ALA A 25 -23.62 29.06 23.41
CA ALA A 25 -23.05 29.95 24.44
C ALA A 25 -21.58 29.64 24.74
N GLU A 26 -21.15 28.40 24.54
CA GLU A 26 -19.77 27.94 24.71
C GLU A 26 -18.94 27.98 23.41
N GLY A 27 -19.48 28.61 22.35
CA GLY A 27 -18.78 28.85 21.10
C GLY A 27 -18.80 27.69 20.11
N PHE A 28 -19.60 26.64 20.33
CA PHE A 28 -19.81 25.58 19.36
C PHE A 28 -20.72 26.04 18.22
N ARG A 29 -20.44 25.55 17.00
CA ARG A 29 -21.37 25.70 15.88
C ARG A 29 -22.37 24.56 15.92
N THR A 30 -23.64 24.89 16.01
CA THR A 30 -24.72 23.90 16.12
C THR A 30 -25.56 23.86 14.87
N LEU A 31 -26.03 22.67 14.51
CA LEU A 31 -27.07 22.44 13.54
C LEU A 31 -28.05 21.43 14.14
N THR A 32 -29.33 21.53 13.80
CA THR A 32 -30.36 20.68 14.35
C THR A 32 -31.05 19.84 13.31
N ALA A 33 -31.50 18.66 13.66
CA ALA A 33 -32.37 17.78 12.87
C ALA A 33 -33.49 17.24 13.74
N SER A 34 -34.68 17.04 13.18
CA SER A 34 -35.85 16.53 13.88
C SER A 34 -36.08 15.03 13.68
N ASP A 35 -35.27 14.38 12.85
CA ASP A 35 -35.43 12.97 12.46
C ASP A 35 -34.14 12.36 11.92
N GLY A 36 -34.09 11.02 11.82
CA GLY A 36 -32.96 10.26 11.36
C GLY A 36 -32.53 10.52 9.91
N PRO A 37 -33.45 10.51 8.93
CA PRO A 37 -33.15 10.84 7.53
C PRO A 37 -32.47 12.20 7.36
N THR A 38 -33.00 13.23 8.02
CA THR A 38 -32.42 14.59 8.03
C THR A 38 -31.04 14.60 8.67
N ALA A 39 -30.88 13.91 9.79
CA ALA A 39 -29.59 13.78 10.48
C ALA A 39 -28.51 13.13 9.58
N ARG A 40 -28.84 12.07 8.86
CA ARG A 40 -27.91 11.43 7.89
C ARG A 40 -27.53 12.36 6.76
N SER A 41 -28.49 13.04 6.16
CA SER A 41 -28.25 14.02 5.10
C SER A 41 -27.32 15.16 5.55
N LEU A 42 -27.61 15.74 6.71
CA LEU A 42 -26.78 16.80 7.30
C LEU A 42 -25.39 16.30 7.71
N SER A 43 -25.29 15.07 8.21
CA SER A 43 -23.99 14.47 8.56
C SER A 43 -23.08 14.32 7.36
N ARG A 44 -23.61 13.94 6.19
CA ARG A 44 -22.84 13.85 4.93
C ARG A 44 -22.39 15.22 4.40
N THR A 45 -23.30 16.20 4.40
CA THR A 45 -23.03 17.49 3.76
C THR A 45 -22.29 18.47 4.67
N TRP A 46 -22.64 18.51 5.95
CA TRP A 46 -22.07 19.46 6.90
C TRP A 46 -20.85 18.90 7.66
N GLN A 47 -20.70 17.58 7.71
CA GLN A 47 -19.59 16.89 8.38
C GLN A 47 -19.39 17.38 9.82
N PRO A 48 -20.34 17.07 10.76
CA PRO A 48 -20.22 17.48 12.14
C PRO A 48 -19.04 16.79 12.83
N ASP A 49 -18.54 17.44 13.84
CA ASP A 49 -17.45 16.93 14.65
C ASP A 49 -17.94 15.97 15.75
N LEU A 50 -19.23 16.04 16.11
CA LEU A 50 -19.93 15.16 17.03
C LEU A 50 -21.44 15.26 16.79
N ILE A 51 -22.16 14.18 17.05
CA ILE A 51 -23.62 14.10 16.98
C ILE A 51 -24.17 13.82 18.38
N LEU A 52 -25.12 14.63 18.84
CA LEU A 52 -26.00 14.32 19.96
C LEU A 52 -27.30 13.77 19.36
N LEU A 53 -27.68 12.55 19.71
CA LEU A 53 -28.77 11.82 19.05
C LEU A 53 -29.76 11.28 20.08
N ASP A 54 -31.00 11.75 19.99
CA ASP A 54 -32.08 11.17 20.76
C ASP A 54 -32.33 9.72 20.36
N VAL A 55 -32.54 8.85 21.36
CA VAL A 55 -32.85 7.44 21.14
C VAL A 55 -34.30 7.25 20.70
N LEU A 56 -35.23 7.99 21.30
CA LEU A 56 -36.65 7.83 21.06
C LEU A 56 -37.18 8.89 20.10
N MET A 57 -37.21 8.58 18.82
CA MET A 57 -37.81 9.41 17.79
C MET A 57 -38.88 8.65 17.01
N PRO A 58 -39.91 9.34 16.50
CA PRO A 58 -40.94 8.74 15.64
C PRO A 58 -40.35 8.17 14.36
N ALA A 59 -40.95 7.11 13.85
CA ALA A 59 -40.61 6.45 12.58
C ALA A 59 -39.25 5.73 12.54
N GLU A 60 -38.19 6.35 13.00
CA GLU A 60 -36.83 5.79 13.04
C GLU A 60 -36.17 6.11 14.38
N THR A 61 -35.73 5.12 15.11
CA THR A 61 -35.06 5.29 16.40
C THR A 61 -33.63 5.83 16.24
N GLY A 62 -33.10 6.47 17.28
CA GLY A 62 -31.71 6.90 17.28
C GLY A 62 -30.72 5.74 17.13
N PHE A 63 -31.06 4.54 17.57
CA PHE A 63 -30.24 3.35 17.36
C PHE A 63 -30.14 2.95 15.87
N GLU A 64 -31.27 2.98 15.14
CA GLU A 64 -31.31 2.73 13.71
C GLU A 64 -30.56 3.79 12.93
N THR A 65 -30.77 5.06 13.29
CA THR A 65 -30.03 6.20 12.71
C THR A 65 -28.51 6.06 12.92
N CYS A 66 -28.08 5.70 14.14
CA CYS A 66 -26.67 5.46 14.45
C CYS A 66 -26.09 4.33 13.60
N SER A 67 -26.80 3.21 13.51
CA SER A 67 -26.37 2.07 12.69
C SER A 67 -26.14 2.47 11.22
N GLN A 68 -27.06 3.23 10.64
CA GLN A 68 -26.92 3.72 9.26
C GLN A 68 -25.75 4.70 9.09
N LEU A 69 -25.53 5.61 10.05
CA LEU A 69 -24.39 6.52 10.06
C LEU A 69 -23.04 5.77 10.17
N LYS A 70 -23.01 4.65 10.89
CA LYS A 70 -21.79 3.84 11.07
C LYS A 70 -21.49 2.92 9.89
N LEU A 71 -22.49 2.59 9.08
CA LEU A 71 -22.31 1.83 7.83
C LEU A 71 -21.80 2.71 6.67
N ASP A 72 -21.99 4.01 6.74
CA ASP A 72 -21.54 4.93 5.70
C ASP A 72 -20.10 5.40 5.97
N PRO A 73 -19.11 5.08 5.10
CA PRO A 73 -17.72 5.47 5.28
C PRO A 73 -17.52 6.98 5.47
N ALA A 74 -18.41 7.82 4.89
CA ALA A 74 -18.33 9.27 5.02
C ALA A 74 -18.71 9.79 6.42
N THR A 75 -19.45 9.02 7.20
CA THR A 75 -19.97 9.44 8.52
C THR A 75 -19.59 8.48 9.66
N ALA A 76 -19.06 7.30 9.35
CA ALA A 76 -18.71 6.26 10.33
C ALA A 76 -17.77 6.75 11.44
N GLY A 77 -16.83 7.65 11.10
CA GLY A 77 -15.86 8.23 12.04
C GLY A 77 -16.40 9.31 12.98
N ILE A 78 -17.66 9.76 12.80
CA ILE A 78 -18.24 10.82 13.63
C ILE A 78 -18.68 10.21 15.00
N PRO A 79 -18.21 10.74 16.14
CA PRO A 79 -18.65 10.27 17.43
C PRO A 79 -20.13 10.64 17.68
N ILE A 80 -20.90 9.67 18.20
CA ILE A 80 -22.33 9.81 18.49
C ILE A 80 -22.56 9.59 19.99
N ILE A 81 -23.11 10.59 20.65
CA ILE A 81 -23.56 10.52 22.05
C ILE A 81 -25.08 10.43 22.04
N PHE A 82 -25.61 9.41 22.68
CA PHE A 82 -27.05 9.26 22.78
C PHE A 82 -27.65 10.13 23.89
N LEU A 83 -28.80 10.73 23.63
CA LEU A 83 -29.67 11.36 24.60
C LEU A 83 -30.85 10.40 24.90
N SER A 84 -31.05 9.98 26.11
CA SER A 84 -32.05 8.92 26.39
C SER A 84 -32.75 9.04 27.72
N THR A 85 -34.05 8.76 27.72
CA THR A 85 -34.83 8.50 28.92
C THR A 85 -34.72 7.05 29.38
N LEU A 86 -34.12 6.15 28.54
CA LEU A 86 -33.94 4.75 28.86
C LEU A 86 -32.77 4.61 29.83
N ASP A 87 -33.03 4.29 31.07
CA ASP A 87 -31.98 4.15 32.09
C ASP A 87 -31.59 2.68 32.37
N ASP A 88 -32.11 1.76 31.58
CA ASP A 88 -31.78 0.36 31.70
C ASP A 88 -30.40 0.03 31.07
N VAL A 89 -29.69 -0.90 31.73
CA VAL A 89 -28.33 -1.31 31.29
C VAL A 89 -28.34 -1.92 29.91
N LYS A 90 -29.41 -2.60 29.48
CA LYS A 90 -29.47 -3.27 28.17
C LYS A 90 -29.47 -2.26 27.04
N SER A 91 -30.26 -1.19 27.14
CA SER A 91 -30.32 -0.12 26.15
C SER A 91 -28.98 0.59 26.01
N LYS A 92 -28.29 0.89 27.14
CA LYS A 92 -26.96 1.50 27.13
C LYS A 92 -25.92 0.60 26.45
N VAL A 93 -25.91 -0.69 26.78
CA VAL A 93 -24.99 -1.67 26.15
C VAL A 93 -25.28 -1.83 24.67
N THR A 94 -26.54 -1.84 24.25
CA THR A 94 -26.94 -1.94 22.86
C THR A 94 -26.40 -0.75 22.05
N GLY A 95 -26.61 0.47 22.53
CA GLY A 95 -26.14 1.66 21.83
C GLY A 95 -24.62 1.74 21.68
N LEU A 96 -23.86 1.32 22.69
CA LEU A 96 -22.40 1.26 22.60
C LEU A 96 -21.95 0.19 21.58
N LYS A 97 -22.64 -0.96 21.50
CA LYS A 97 -22.33 -2.02 20.53
C LYS A 97 -22.58 -1.60 19.08
N ILE A 98 -23.57 -0.76 18.82
CA ILE A 98 -23.86 -0.26 17.47
C ILE A 98 -22.99 0.93 17.06
N GLY A 99 -22.05 1.36 17.91
CA GLY A 99 -21.05 2.37 17.59
C GLY A 99 -21.26 3.75 18.23
N GLY A 100 -22.24 3.91 19.15
CA GLY A 100 -22.29 5.09 20.01
C GLY A 100 -21.10 5.12 20.96
N VAL A 101 -20.63 6.32 21.29
CA VAL A 101 -19.45 6.50 22.15
C VAL A 101 -19.80 6.82 23.60
N ASP A 102 -21.01 7.32 23.86
CA ASP A 102 -21.46 7.68 25.21
C ASP A 102 -22.99 7.87 25.29
N TYR A 103 -23.48 8.11 26.49
CA TYR A 103 -24.88 8.34 26.83
C TYR A 103 -25.06 9.52 27.78
N ILE A 104 -26.11 10.30 27.57
CA ILE A 104 -26.60 11.35 28.51
C ILE A 104 -28.04 11.03 28.84
N ALA A 105 -28.36 10.94 30.16
CA ALA A 105 -29.72 10.72 30.61
C ALA A 105 -30.57 12.00 30.48
N LYS A 106 -31.81 11.86 30.06
CA LYS A 106 -32.82 12.93 30.12
C LYS A 106 -33.49 12.93 31.50
N PRO A 107 -33.74 14.07 32.13
CA PRO A 107 -33.62 15.43 31.59
C PRO A 107 -32.17 15.89 31.43
N VAL A 108 -31.88 16.53 30.28
CA VAL A 108 -30.53 16.92 29.89
C VAL A 108 -30.05 18.10 30.73
N HIS A 109 -28.91 17.94 31.39
CA HIS A 109 -28.24 19.00 32.13
C HIS A 109 -27.10 19.61 31.29
N GLY A 110 -27.11 20.93 31.10
CA GLY A 110 -26.17 21.63 30.23
C GLY A 110 -24.69 21.37 30.56
N GLU A 111 -24.33 21.37 31.84
CA GLU A 111 -22.96 21.08 32.32
C GLU A 111 -22.50 19.66 31.94
N GLU A 112 -23.39 18.66 32.05
CA GLU A 112 -23.10 17.28 31.65
C GLU A 112 -22.88 17.16 30.14
N VAL A 113 -23.75 17.77 29.35
CA VAL A 113 -23.60 17.82 27.88
C VAL A 113 -22.25 18.41 27.51
N LEU A 114 -21.91 19.56 28.05
CA LEU A 114 -20.64 20.24 27.77
C LEU A 114 -19.43 19.40 28.17
N ALA A 115 -19.46 18.77 29.33
CA ALA A 115 -18.37 17.92 29.81
C ALA A 115 -18.12 16.74 28.85
N ARG A 116 -19.20 16.00 28.50
CA ARG A 116 -19.10 14.82 27.62
C ARG A 116 -18.71 15.21 26.18
N VAL A 117 -19.33 16.26 25.63
CA VAL A 117 -18.97 16.78 24.29
C VAL A 117 -17.47 17.14 24.24
N ARG A 118 -16.98 17.89 25.25
CA ARG A 118 -15.56 18.25 25.30
C ARG A 118 -14.63 17.03 25.40
N VAL A 119 -14.99 16.01 26.17
CA VAL A 119 -14.21 14.77 26.29
C VAL A 119 -14.12 14.06 24.95
N HIS A 120 -15.25 13.84 24.27
CA HIS A 120 -15.27 13.10 23.02
C HIS A 120 -14.65 13.88 21.84
N LEU A 121 -14.74 15.20 21.82
CA LEU A 121 -14.01 16.04 20.86
C LEU A 121 -12.50 15.93 21.07
N ARG A 122 -12.01 15.95 22.33
CA ARG A 122 -10.57 15.75 22.63
C ARG A 122 -10.07 14.37 22.19
N ILE A 123 -10.84 13.31 22.46
CA ILE A 123 -10.50 11.94 22.02
C ILE A 123 -10.41 11.89 20.48
N ARG A 124 -11.41 12.45 19.78
CA ARG A 124 -11.41 12.52 18.31
C ARG A 124 -10.19 13.27 17.78
N ASP A 125 -9.90 14.42 18.36
CA ASP A 125 -8.77 15.26 17.91
C ASP A 125 -7.43 14.57 18.17
N ALA A 126 -7.27 13.88 19.31
CA ALA A 126 -6.10 13.07 19.59
C ALA A 126 -5.95 11.92 18.60
N ASN A 127 -7.02 11.20 18.27
CA ASN A 127 -7.01 10.12 17.30
C ASN A 127 -6.67 10.63 15.88
N ARG A 128 -7.23 11.78 15.48
CA ARG A 128 -6.90 12.42 14.19
C ARG A 128 -5.43 12.86 14.13
N ALA A 129 -4.91 13.42 15.21
CA ALA A 129 -3.50 13.83 15.30
C ALA A 129 -2.57 12.62 15.21
N LEU A 130 -2.89 11.53 15.91
CA LEU A 130 -2.14 10.27 15.87
C LEU A 130 -2.13 9.66 14.46
N ALA A 131 -3.31 9.59 13.82
CA ALA A 131 -3.44 9.09 12.45
C ALA A 131 -2.64 9.96 11.45
N GLY A 132 -2.67 11.29 11.62
CA GLY A 132 -1.88 12.23 10.82
C GLY A 132 -0.38 12.05 11.01
N GLN A 133 0.09 11.89 12.26
CA GLN A 133 1.50 11.61 12.54
C GLN A 133 1.96 10.26 11.97
N HIS A 134 1.11 9.23 12.06
CA HIS A 134 1.42 7.93 11.51
C HIS A 134 1.57 8.00 9.98
N ARG A 135 0.62 8.66 9.30
CA ARG A 135 0.69 8.88 7.85
C ARG A 135 1.94 9.64 7.44
N ALA A 136 2.29 10.73 8.12
CA ALA A 136 3.48 11.50 7.82
C ALA A 136 4.78 10.67 7.94
N ARG A 137 4.86 9.81 8.96
CA ARG A 137 6.01 8.90 9.12
C ARG A 137 6.10 7.86 8.01
N LEU A 138 4.96 7.34 7.55
CA LEU A 138 4.93 6.39 6.43
C LEU A 138 5.32 7.08 5.12
N GLU A 139 4.86 8.30 4.88
CA GLU A 139 5.28 9.12 3.72
C GLU A 139 6.80 9.40 3.74
N GLU A 140 7.39 9.76 4.90
CA GLU A 140 8.85 9.92 5.04
C GLU A 140 9.62 8.64 4.70
N LEU A 141 9.12 7.49 5.14
CA LEU A 141 9.71 6.18 4.81
C LEU A 141 9.63 5.86 3.33
N ARG A 142 8.47 6.10 2.71
CA ARG A 142 8.27 5.95 1.27
C ARG A 142 9.26 6.81 0.49
N ASP A 143 9.37 8.08 0.84
CA ASP A 143 10.29 9.00 0.17
C ASP A 143 11.75 8.55 0.33
N ALA A 144 12.13 8.08 1.51
CA ALA A 144 13.47 7.55 1.76
C ALA A 144 13.73 6.27 0.94
N GLN A 145 12.76 5.35 0.85
CA GLN A 145 12.87 4.13 0.05
C GLN A 145 12.95 4.47 -1.44
N GLN A 146 12.12 5.38 -1.95
CA GLN A 146 12.17 5.81 -3.34
C GLN A 146 13.48 6.54 -3.70
N ALA A 147 14.07 7.29 -2.78
CA ALA A 147 15.33 7.99 -2.98
C ALA A 147 16.53 7.06 -3.21
N ILE A 148 16.45 5.82 -2.73
CA ILE A 148 17.51 4.84 -2.96
C ILE A 148 17.36 4.07 -4.28
N LEU A 149 16.19 4.11 -4.93
CA LEU A 149 15.97 3.39 -6.19
C LEU A 149 16.71 4.06 -7.36
N MET A 150 17.29 3.23 -8.23
CA MET A 150 17.99 3.72 -9.42
C MET A 150 16.98 4.18 -10.50
N ARG A 151 17.12 5.41 -10.96
CA ARG A 151 16.27 5.92 -12.04
C ARG A 151 16.95 5.71 -13.39
N PRO A 152 16.20 5.54 -14.50
CA PRO A 152 16.80 5.41 -15.83
C PRO A 152 17.75 6.55 -16.20
N GLY A 153 17.46 7.78 -15.74
CA GLY A 153 18.32 8.94 -15.94
C GLY A 153 19.66 8.92 -15.18
N ASP A 154 19.77 8.12 -14.11
CA ASP A 154 21.00 8.02 -13.29
C ASP A 154 22.02 7.08 -13.92
N CYS A 155 21.60 6.18 -14.83
CA CYS A 155 22.47 5.27 -15.57
C CYS A 155 21.92 5.01 -16.98
N PRO A 156 21.93 6.02 -17.88
CA PRO A 156 21.34 5.91 -19.22
C PRO A 156 22.00 4.82 -20.07
N GLU A 157 23.28 4.54 -19.81
CA GLU A 157 24.02 3.50 -20.54
C GLU A 157 23.49 2.09 -20.25
N ALA A 158 22.81 1.86 -19.12
CA ALA A 158 22.22 0.57 -18.81
C ALA A 158 20.97 0.26 -19.64
N SER A 159 20.40 1.26 -20.33
CA SER A 159 19.24 1.12 -21.21
C SER A 159 18.11 0.34 -20.55
N PHE A 160 17.54 0.87 -19.47
CA PHE A 160 16.44 0.24 -18.76
C PHE A 160 15.25 1.19 -18.59
N GLY A 161 14.07 0.60 -18.38
CA GLY A 161 12.85 1.26 -17.96
C GLY A 161 12.26 0.53 -16.75
N VAL A 162 11.54 1.23 -15.89
CA VAL A 162 10.93 0.64 -14.71
C VAL A 162 9.55 1.21 -14.47
N TYR A 163 8.63 0.35 -14.06
CA TYR A 163 7.36 0.68 -13.43
C TYR A 163 7.38 0.11 -12.02
N TYR A 164 7.13 0.95 -11.04
CA TYR A 164 7.09 0.57 -9.63
C TYR A 164 5.94 1.28 -8.91
N GLU A 165 5.02 0.52 -8.38
CA GLU A 165 3.87 0.98 -7.61
C GLU A 165 3.75 0.10 -6.35
N PRO A 166 4.24 0.58 -5.20
CA PRO A 166 4.10 -0.15 -3.95
C PRO A 166 2.64 -0.15 -3.49
N LEU A 167 2.18 -1.26 -2.91
CA LEU A 167 0.84 -1.43 -2.36
C LEU A 167 0.63 -0.55 -1.12
N GLU A 168 1.60 -0.55 -0.24
CA GLU A 168 1.63 0.28 0.96
C GLU A 168 2.60 1.47 0.78
N GLU A 169 2.73 2.31 1.80
CA GLU A 169 3.67 3.43 1.78
C GLU A 169 5.13 2.96 1.71
N ALA A 170 5.42 1.70 2.10
CA ALA A 170 6.73 1.07 1.99
C ALA A 170 6.56 -0.40 1.59
N GLY A 171 7.05 -0.77 0.40
CA GLY A 171 6.95 -2.12 -0.18
C GLY A 171 8.11 -3.04 0.19
N GLY A 172 7.87 -4.35 0.04
CA GLY A 172 8.89 -5.40 0.08
C GLY A 172 9.68 -5.50 -1.23
N ASP A 173 9.06 -5.08 -2.33
CA ASP A 173 9.68 -5.06 -3.64
C ASP A 173 10.83 -4.06 -3.75
N PHE A 174 11.89 -4.50 -4.38
CA PHE A 174 13.10 -3.71 -4.58
C PHE A 174 13.75 -3.98 -5.92
N TYR A 175 14.33 -2.97 -6.54
CA TYR A 175 15.18 -3.13 -7.71
C TYR A 175 16.44 -2.25 -7.62
N ASP A 176 17.50 -2.66 -8.28
CA ASP A 176 18.67 -1.84 -8.51
C ASP A 176 19.29 -2.13 -9.89
N VAL A 177 19.94 -1.14 -10.47
CA VAL A 177 20.72 -1.28 -11.69
C VAL A 177 22.15 -0.82 -11.42
N LEU A 178 23.11 -1.65 -11.76
CA LEU A 178 24.51 -1.49 -11.40
C LEU A 178 25.37 -1.34 -12.65
N ARG A 179 26.16 -0.29 -12.72
CA ARG A 179 27.24 -0.18 -13.70
C ARG A 179 28.49 -0.85 -13.13
N LEU A 180 28.81 -2.04 -13.61
CA LEU A 180 29.95 -2.85 -13.14
C LEU A 180 31.21 -2.61 -13.98
N GLY A 181 31.07 -2.02 -15.16
CA GLY A 181 32.15 -1.71 -16.08
C GLY A 181 31.63 -1.03 -17.34
N PRO A 182 32.49 -0.70 -18.32
CA PRO A 182 32.08 -0.02 -19.54
C PRO A 182 31.00 -0.76 -20.35
N ASN A 183 31.08 -2.10 -20.37
CA ASN A 183 30.15 -2.97 -21.10
C ASN A 183 29.50 -4.03 -20.20
N LEU A 184 29.53 -3.80 -18.87
CA LEU A 184 29.06 -4.78 -17.89
C LEU A 184 28.05 -4.11 -16.96
N PHE A 185 26.82 -4.61 -16.97
CA PHE A 185 25.70 -4.08 -16.19
C PHE A 185 25.03 -5.18 -15.40
N GLY A 186 24.60 -4.86 -14.20
CA GLY A 186 23.79 -5.73 -13.35
C GLY A 186 22.38 -5.17 -13.20
N TYR A 187 21.39 -6.03 -13.25
CA TYR A 187 19.97 -5.71 -13.02
C TYR A 187 19.47 -6.64 -11.93
N PHE A 188 18.87 -6.09 -10.92
CA PHE A 188 18.44 -6.83 -9.75
C PHE A 188 17.01 -6.47 -9.42
N VAL A 189 16.17 -7.48 -9.19
CA VAL A 189 14.82 -7.38 -8.67
C VAL A 189 14.69 -8.35 -7.53
N ALA A 190 14.07 -7.94 -6.46
CA ALA A 190 13.86 -8.76 -5.28
C ALA A 190 12.53 -8.40 -4.60
N ASP A 191 11.97 -9.38 -3.91
CA ASP A 191 10.81 -9.24 -3.05
C ASP A 191 11.12 -9.85 -1.69
N ILE A 192 10.88 -9.08 -0.64
CA ILE A 192 11.08 -9.49 0.75
C ILE A 192 9.74 -9.90 1.33
N SER A 193 9.65 -11.14 1.79
CA SER A 193 8.45 -11.66 2.44
C SER A 193 8.01 -10.77 3.61
N GLY A 194 6.75 -10.31 3.58
CA GLY A 194 6.18 -9.37 4.54
C GLY A 194 6.12 -7.94 3.99
N HIS A 195 5.51 -7.05 4.75
CA HIS A 195 5.21 -5.68 4.32
C HIS A 195 5.55 -4.66 5.42
N GLY A 196 5.52 -3.39 5.07
CA GLY A 196 5.70 -2.30 6.02
C GLY A 196 7.16 -1.99 6.36
N MET A 197 7.38 -1.36 7.52
CA MET A 197 8.68 -0.79 7.91
C MET A 197 9.84 -1.79 7.94
N THR A 198 9.60 -3.03 8.34
CA THR A 198 10.64 -4.06 8.42
C THR A 198 11.14 -4.43 7.04
N ALA A 199 10.23 -4.67 6.09
CA ALA A 199 10.59 -4.96 4.70
C ALA A 199 11.36 -3.79 4.07
N ALA A 200 10.89 -2.55 4.24
CA ALA A 200 11.58 -1.35 3.75
C ALA A 200 12.99 -1.14 4.32
N PHE A 201 13.22 -1.51 5.58
CA PHE A 201 14.56 -1.49 6.18
C PHE A 201 15.47 -2.54 5.55
N LEU A 202 14.96 -3.75 5.36
CA LEU A 202 15.70 -4.85 4.75
C LEU A 202 16.05 -4.57 3.28
N THR A 203 15.20 -3.89 2.50
CA THR A 203 15.51 -3.48 1.12
C THR A 203 16.76 -2.61 1.06
N SER A 204 16.92 -1.68 2.01
CA SER A 204 18.12 -0.84 2.12
C SER A 204 19.39 -1.64 2.41
N ALA A 205 19.28 -2.65 3.27
CA ALA A 205 20.39 -3.57 3.57
C ALA A 205 20.75 -4.42 2.34
N VAL A 206 19.76 -4.98 1.65
CA VAL A 206 19.96 -5.73 0.39
C VAL A 206 20.71 -4.89 -0.63
N LYS A 207 20.30 -3.62 -0.82
CA LYS A 207 20.99 -2.71 -1.76
C LYS A 207 22.45 -2.50 -1.39
N ALA A 208 22.75 -2.24 -0.12
CA ALA A 208 24.11 -2.02 0.34
C ALA A 208 24.98 -3.27 0.11
N LEU A 209 24.44 -4.46 0.46
CA LEU A 209 25.13 -5.74 0.27
C LEU A 209 25.33 -6.07 -1.21
N LEU A 210 24.30 -5.86 -2.03
CA LEU A 210 24.42 -6.06 -3.47
C LEU A 210 25.54 -5.20 -4.05
N ARG A 211 25.63 -3.92 -3.69
CA ARG A 211 26.69 -3.02 -4.16
C ARG A 211 28.06 -3.41 -3.66
N GLN A 212 28.15 -4.05 -2.51
CA GLN A 212 29.41 -4.57 -1.96
C GLN A 212 29.88 -5.83 -2.70
N TYR A 213 28.94 -6.75 -2.99
CA TYR A 213 29.30 -8.06 -3.55
C TYR A 213 29.15 -8.14 -5.07
N ALA A 214 28.36 -7.27 -5.71
CA ALA A 214 28.21 -7.22 -7.16
C ALA A 214 29.31 -6.36 -7.79
N GLY A 215 30.44 -6.96 -8.06
CA GLY A 215 31.58 -6.32 -8.75
C GLY A 215 31.96 -7.07 -10.03
N PRO A 216 32.81 -6.48 -10.89
CA PRO A 216 33.23 -7.13 -12.14
C PRO A 216 34.02 -8.43 -11.91
N MET A 217 34.64 -8.58 -10.75
CA MET A 217 35.43 -9.77 -10.37
C MET A 217 34.61 -10.88 -9.74
N PHE A 218 33.40 -10.60 -9.28
CA PHE A 218 32.53 -11.59 -8.64
C PHE A 218 31.54 -12.16 -9.67
N SER A 219 31.24 -13.44 -9.56
CA SER A 219 30.14 -14.01 -10.34
C SER A 219 28.78 -13.52 -9.80
N PRO A 220 27.69 -13.56 -10.59
CA PRO A 220 26.36 -13.29 -10.06
C PRO A 220 25.99 -14.20 -8.88
N GLU A 221 26.40 -15.47 -8.91
CA GLU A 221 26.18 -16.41 -7.80
C GLU A 221 26.93 -15.99 -6.53
N ASP A 222 28.16 -15.48 -6.64
CA ASP A 222 28.94 -15.03 -5.50
C ASP A 222 28.31 -13.78 -4.87
N ALA A 223 27.79 -12.87 -5.71
CA ALA A 223 27.06 -11.70 -5.25
C ALA A 223 25.80 -12.10 -4.47
N MET A 224 25.01 -13.03 -5.02
CA MET A 224 23.79 -13.53 -4.36
C MET A 224 24.11 -14.29 -3.06
N ARG A 225 25.17 -15.11 -3.03
CA ARG A 225 25.64 -15.76 -1.79
C ARG A 225 26.10 -14.78 -0.75
N GLY A 226 26.74 -13.68 -1.15
CA GLY A 226 27.12 -12.61 -0.24
C GLY A 226 25.91 -11.96 0.42
N VAL A 227 24.85 -11.70 -0.35
CA VAL A 227 23.56 -11.22 0.17
C VAL A 227 22.93 -12.26 1.09
N ASP A 228 22.81 -13.53 0.68
CA ASP A 228 22.23 -14.64 1.45
C ASP A 228 22.87 -14.78 2.82
N SER A 229 24.21 -14.80 2.88
CA SER A 229 24.97 -14.97 4.12
C SER A 229 24.68 -13.93 5.19
N VAL A 230 24.42 -12.68 4.80
CA VAL A 230 24.13 -11.60 5.74
C VAL A 230 22.65 -11.51 6.03
N MET A 231 21.81 -11.64 5.02
CA MET A 231 20.35 -11.56 5.18
C MET A 231 19.83 -12.70 6.06
N GLY A 232 20.37 -13.90 5.95
CA GLY A 232 20.03 -15.04 6.82
C GLY A 232 20.33 -14.80 8.32
N GLN A 233 21.16 -13.81 8.67
CA GLN A 233 21.41 -13.42 10.06
C GLN A 233 20.51 -12.26 10.52
N MET A 234 19.94 -11.50 9.59
CA MET A 234 19.11 -10.34 9.87
C MET A 234 17.62 -10.64 9.85
N MET A 235 17.21 -11.65 9.09
CA MET A 235 15.83 -12.07 8.91
C MET A 235 15.36 -12.99 10.03
N GLY A 236 14.08 -12.92 10.39
CA GLY A 236 13.44 -13.85 11.33
C GLY A 236 13.17 -15.21 10.68
N GLU A 237 12.77 -16.21 11.49
CA GLU A 237 12.56 -17.60 11.06
C GLU A 237 11.52 -17.78 9.93
N GLU A 238 10.58 -16.87 9.79
CA GLU A 238 9.52 -16.91 8.76
C GLU A 238 9.78 -15.94 7.59
N GLN A 239 10.92 -15.22 7.59
CA GLN A 239 11.25 -14.25 6.56
C GLN A 239 12.21 -14.85 5.55
N TYR A 240 12.00 -14.51 4.29
CA TYR A 240 12.86 -14.87 3.17
C TYR A 240 12.86 -13.77 2.11
N LEU A 241 13.81 -13.82 1.22
CA LEU A 241 13.97 -12.91 0.09
C LEU A 241 13.95 -13.72 -1.20
N THR A 242 13.01 -13.41 -2.10
CA THR A 242 13.12 -13.87 -3.48
C THR A 242 13.88 -12.83 -4.28
N ALA A 243 14.76 -13.26 -5.17
CA ALA A 243 15.55 -12.32 -5.96
C ALA A 243 15.96 -12.90 -7.33
N CYS A 244 15.98 -12.03 -8.33
CA CYS A 244 16.58 -12.31 -9.63
C CYS A 244 17.71 -11.31 -9.91
N TYR A 245 18.89 -11.83 -10.26
CA TYR A 245 20.04 -11.03 -10.65
C TYR A 245 20.48 -11.38 -12.07
N ALA A 246 20.33 -10.43 -12.99
CA ALA A 246 20.73 -10.57 -14.38
C ALA A 246 21.97 -9.70 -14.65
N ARG A 247 23.06 -10.29 -15.13
CA ARG A 247 24.29 -9.57 -15.50
C ARG A 247 24.50 -9.62 -17.00
N LEU A 248 24.39 -8.45 -17.64
CA LEU A 248 24.60 -8.28 -19.08
C LEU A 248 26.04 -7.87 -19.34
N ASN A 249 26.74 -8.69 -20.13
CA ASN A 249 28.03 -8.33 -20.73
C ASN A 249 27.84 -8.08 -22.22
N ARG A 250 27.83 -6.82 -22.62
CA ARG A 250 27.63 -6.40 -24.02
C ARG A 250 28.80 -6.79 -24.93
N GLN A 251 30.03 -6.79 -24.41
CA GLN A 251 31.20 -7.16 -25.19
C GLN A 251 31.17 -8.63 -25.62
N THR A 252 30.66 -9.51 -24.77
CA THR A 252 30.57 -10.94 -25.06
C THR A 252 29.18 -11.38 -25.51
N SER A 253 28.22 -10.43 -25.58
CA SER A 253 26.81 -10.69 -25.90
C SER A 253 26.21 -11.79 -25.04
N ARG A 254 26.50 -11.73 -23.72
CA ARG A 254 26.06 -12.73 -22.74
C ARG A 254 25.23 -12.10 -21.65
N LEU A 255 24.08 -12.68 -21.38
CA LEU A 255 23.26 -12.45 -20.22
C LEU A 255 23.39 -13.63 -19.26
N THR A 256 23.92 -13.40 -18.06
CA THR A 256 24.01 -14.38 -17.01
C THR A 256 22.92 -14.11 -15.98
N VAL A 257 22.04 -15.07 -15.73
CA VAL A 257 20.89 -14.95 -14.82
C VAL A 257 21.06 -15.92 -13.66
N VAL A 258 20.84 -15.41 -12.44
CA VAL A 258 20.70 -16.18 -11.21
C VAL A 258 19.36 -15.78 -10.57
N SER A 259 18.49 -16.73 -10.37
CA SER A 259 17.21 -16.54 -9.67
C SER A 259 17.25 -17.26 -8.33
N ALA A 260 16.70 -16.68 -7.30
CA ALA A 260 16.57 -17.25 -5.96
C ALA A 260 15.09 -17.24 -5.56
N GLY A 261 14.35 -18.26 -5.93
CA GLY A 261 12.91 -18.37 -5.67
C GLY A 261 12.05 -17.32 -6.35
N HIS A 262 12.60 -16.54 -7.29
CA HIS A 262 11.93 -15.40 -7.93
C HIS A 262 11.28 -15.83 -9.25
N PRO A 263 10.19 -15.16 -9.70
CA PRO A 263 9.58 -15.44 -11.00
C PRO A 263 10.57 -15.44 -12.16
N PRO A 264 10.32 -16.24 -13.24
CA PRO A 264 11.26 -16.38 -14.34
C PRO A 264 11.43 -15.07 -15.12
N LEU A 265 12.67 -14.74 -15.50
CA LEU A 265 12.97 -13.63 -16.39
C LEU A 265 12.35 -13.88 -17.78
N ILE A 266 11.72 -12.87 -18.37
CA ILE A 266 11.19 -12.93 -19.73
C ILE A 266 12.22 -12.32 -20.68
N LEU A 267 12.59 -13.05 -21.72
CA LEU A 267 13.43 -12.58 -22.82
C LEU A 267 12.58 -12.43 -24.09
N VAL A 268 12.66 -11.28 -24.74
CA VAL A 268 11.99 -10.99 -26.02
C VAL A 268 13.05 -10.60 -27.03
N SER A 269 13.24 -11.42 -28.07
CA SER A 269 14.19 -11.16 -29.11
C SER A 269 13.83 -9.93 -29.95
N ARG A 270 14.77 -9.38 -30.68
CA ARG A 270 14.49 -8.29 -31.64
C ARG A 270 13.43 -8.70 -32.69
N ALA A 271 13.32 -9.96 -33.02
CA ALA A 271 12.31 -10.49 -33.94
C ALA A 271 10.91 -10.66 -33.32
N GLY A 272 10.77 -10.50 -31.98
CA GLY A 272 9.51 -10.68 -31.26
C GLY A 272 9.29 -12.11 -30.72
N GLU A 273 10.29 -12.98 -30.84
CA GLU A 273 10.24 -14.30 -30.20
C GLU A 273 10.44 -14.17 -28.69
N SER A 274 9.62 -14.82 -27.91
CA SER A 274 9.69 -14.79 -26.44
C SER A 274 10.13 -16.12 -25.86
N SER A 275 10.88 -16.06 -24.75
CA SER A 275 11.22 -17.21 -23.92
C SER A 275 11.30 -16.79 -22.44
N THR A 276 11.12 -17.75 -21.55
CA THR A 276 11.30 -17.56 -20.13
C THR A 276 12.57 -18.24 -19.65
N VAL A 277 13.29 -17.57 -18.74
CA VAL A 277 14.52 -18.06 -18.12
C VAL A 277 14.25 -18.30 -16.67
N ASP A 278 14.16 -19.57 -16.30
CA ASP A 278 13.96 -20.02 -14.94
C ASP A 278 15.24 -20.69 -14.43
N ALA A 279 15.67 -20.31 -13.23
CA ALA A 279 16.77 -20.96 -12.52
C ALA A 279 16.19 -21.48 -11.21
N ASP A 280 15.87 -22.77 -11.15
CA ASP A 280 15.33 -23.46 -9.98
C ASP A 280 16.33 -23.39 -8.82
N SER A 281 16.17 -22.40 -7.96
CA SER A 281 17.09 -22.07 -6.87
C SER A 281 16.29 -21.73 -5.60
N ASP A 282 16.93 -21.94 -4.44
CA ASP A 282 16.32 -21.61 -3.15
C ASP A 282 16.16 -20.09 -2.95
N PRO A 283 15.11 -19.62 -2.26
CA PRO A 283 15.04 -18.26 -1.73
C PRO A 283 16.21 -17.95 -0.79
N LEU A 284 16.63 -16.68 -0.75
CA LEU A 284 17.71 -16.22 0.13
C LEU A 284 17.21 -16.05 1.58
N GLY A 285 18.10 -16.30 2.52
CA GLY A 285 17.85 -16.11 3.96
C GLY A 285 17.08 -17.25 4.65
N MET A 286 16.53 -18.21 3.90
CA MET A 286 15.64 -19.25 4.44
C MET A 286 16.36 -20.51 4.94
N PHE A 287 17.40 -20.96 4.24
CA PHE A 287 18.02 -22.27 4.46
C PHE A 287 19.47 -22.22 4.98
N GLY A 288 19.91 -21.09 5.49
CA GLY A 288 21.28 -20.88 5.98
C GLY A 288 22.34 -20.82 4.86
N ARG A 289 22.15 -21.54 3.75
CA ARG A 289 22.93 -21.44 2.52
C ARG A 289 22.08 -21.85 1.33
N ALA A 290 21.66 -20.86 0.55
CA ALA A 290 20.84 -21.10 -0.64
C ALA A 290 21.63 -21.88 -1.74
N ILE A 291 20.96 -22.84 -2.36
CA ILE A 291 21.44 -23.51 -3.58
C ILE A 291 21.04 -22.60 -4.74
N LEU A 292 22.05 -22.06 -5.44
CA LEU A 292 21.86 -21.14 -6.54
C LEU A 292 22.35 -21.74 -7.84
N HIS A 293 21.51 -21.68 -8.85
CA HIS A 293 21.81 -22.08 -10.21
C HIS A 293 21.91 -20.87 -11.11
N ARG A 294 22.80 -20.91 -12.07
CA ARG A 294 22.92 -19.85 -13.08
C ARG A 294 22.56 -20.36 -14.45
N GLN A 295 22.06 -19.45 -15.27
CA GLN A 295 21.89 -19.66 -16.69
C GLN A 295 22.65 -18.60 -17.48
N ASP A 296 23.41 -19.05 -18.48
CA ASP A 296 24.13 -18.19 -19.43
C ASP A 296 23.45 -18.22 -20.78
N ILE A 297 23.01 -17.06 -21.27
CA ILE A 297 22.19 -16.92 -22.47
C ILE A 297 22.93 -16.01 -23.43
N ARG A 298 22.96 -16.37 -24.72
CA ARG A 298 23.37 -15.44 -25.76
C ARG A 298 22.25 -14.48 -26.07
N VAL A 299 22.58 -13.20 -26.08
CA VAL A 299 21.67 -12.13 -26.45
C VAL A 299 22.24 -11.29 -27.58
N SER A 300 21.37 -10.65 -28.34
CA SER A 300 21.71 -9.83 -29.47
C SER A 300 21.31 -8.37 -29.20
N ARG A 301 21.94 -7.44 -29.87
CA ARG A 301 21.57 -6.02 -29.83
C ARG A 301 20.11 -5.85 -30.22
N GLY A 302 19.38 -5.14 -29.39
CA GLY A 302 17.96 -4.89 -29.51
C GLY A 302 17.08 -5.97 -28.90
N ASP A 303 17.60 -7.05 -28.34
CA ASP A 303 16.81 -7.95 -27.49
C ASP A 303 16.43 -7.23 -26.19
N ARG A 304 15.27 -7.57 -25.63
CA ARG A 304 14.78 -7.04 -24.34
C ARG A 304 14.59 -8.16 -23.35
N PHE A 305 14.88 -7.88 -22.10
CA PHE A 305 14.50 -8.79 -21.00
C PHE A 305 13.75 -8.04 -19.91
N PHE A 306 12.85 -8.76 -19.26
CA PHE A 306 11.98 -8.20 -18.23
C PHE A 306 12.06 -9.03 -16.96
N MET A 307 12.17 -8.34 -15.83
CA MET A 307 12.14 -8.88 -14.47
C MET A 307 10.97 -8.20 -13.74
N TYR A 308 10.25 -8.93 -12.91
CA TYR A 308 9.00 -8.44 -12.34
C TYR A 308 8.68 -9.14 -11.01
N SER A 309 7.91 -8.48 -10.15
CA SER A 309 7.35 -9.10 -8.95
C SER A 309 6.09 -9.89 -9.26
N ASP A 310 5.76 -10.81 -8.37
CA ASP A 310 4.59 -11.69 -8.53
C ASP A 310 3.24 -10.95 -8.47
N GLY A 311 3.18 -9.76 -7.85
CA GLY A 311 2.00 -8.90 -7.87
C GLY A 311 1.46 -8.60 -9.29
N LEU A 312 2.35 -8.54 -10.30
CA LEU A 312 1.94 -8.35 -11.70
C LEU A 312 1.24 -9.57 -12.31
N ILE A 313 1.56 -10.77 -11.87
CA ILE A 313 0.98 -12.01 -12.41
C ILE A 313 -0.17 -12.55 -11.54
N GLU A 314 -0.19 -12.27 -10.25
CA GLU A 314 -1.24 -12.70 -9.31
C GLU A 314 -2.48 -11.81 -9.35
N SER A 315 -2.34 -10.54 -9.73
CA SER A 315 -3.43 -9.57 -9.86
C SER A 315 -4.39 -9.87 -11.03
N SER A 316 -4.19 -10.95 -11.76
CA SER A 316 -5.00 -11.30 -12.95
C SER A 316 -6.38 -11.85 -12.58
N PRO A 317 -7.49 -11.28 -13.11
CA PRO A 317 -8.83 -11.75 -12.82
C PRO A 317 -9.06 -13.19 -13.34
N GLY A 318 -9.31 -14.15 -12.45
CA GLY A 318 -9.79 -15.48 -12.79
C GLY A 318 -8.77 -16.50 -13.28
N GLY A 319 -7.47 -16.17 -13.31
CA GLY A 319 -6.39 -17.08 -13.73
C GLY A 319 -5.39 -17.32 -12.62
N GLY A 320 -4.76 -18.50 -12.58
CA GLY A 320 -3.62 -18.77 -11.70
C GLY A 320 -2.31 -18.11 -12.22
N ARG A 321 -1.21 -18.24 -11.46
CA ARG A 321 0.14 -17.71 -11.83
C ARG A 321 0.56 -17.98 -13.28
N ARG A 322 0.19 -19.16 -13.85
CA ARG A 322 0.51 -19.51 -15.25
C ARG A 322 -0.18 -18.61 -16.27
N ASP A 323 -1.45 -18.30 -16.04
CA ASP A 323 -2.22 -17.43 -16.94
C ASP A 323 -1.74 -15.98 -16.84
N GLY A 324 -1.38 -15.53 -15.62
CA GLY A 324 -0.78 -14.22 -15.40
C GLY A 324 0.56 -14.07 -16.13
N LEU A 325 1.43 -15.08 -16.05
CA LEU A 325 2.70 -15.10 -16.76
C LEU A 325 2.50 -15.08 -18.28
N ALA A 326 1.59 -15.89 -18.82
CA ALA A 326 1.30 -15.90 -20.24
C ALA A 326 0.86 -14.51 -20.76
N ARG A 327 -0.04 -13.86 -20.04
CA ARG A 327 -0.49 -12.49 -20.34
C ARG A 327 0.64 -11.47 -20.29
N LEU A 328 1.54 -11.57 -19.31
CA LEU A 328 2.69 -10.69 -19.18
C LEU A 328 3.65 -10.90 -20.37
N VAL A 329 3.91 -12.15 -20.76
CA VAL A 329 4.73 -12.47 -21.94
C VAL A 329 4.12 -11.87 -23.22
N ASP A 330 2.81 -12.07 -23.42
CA ASP A 330 2.09 -11.53 -24.56
C ASP A 330 2.14 -10.00 -24.60
N ALA A 331 1.97 -9.32 -23.46
CA ALA A 331 2.09 -7.87 -23.35
C ALA A 331 3.52 -7.38 -23.65
N CYS A 332 4.56 -8.10 -23.18
CA CYS A 332 5.96 -7.77 -23.49
C CYS A 332 6.25 -7.85 -24.99
N VAL A 333 5.68 -8.84 -25.69
CA VAL A 333 5.81 -8.98 -27.14
C VAL A 333 4.99 -7.88 -27.86
N HIS A 334 3.75 -7.65 -27.43
CA HIS A 334 2.84 -6.69 -28.06
C HIS A 334 3.42 -5.26 -28.03
N HIS A 335 3.92 -4.82 -26.88
CA HIS A 335 4.44 -3.47 -26.71
C HIS A 335 5.93 -3.31 -27.05
N ARG A 336 6.53 -4.32 -27.68
CA ARG A 336 7.96 -4.31 -28.02
C ARG A 336 8.37 -3.18 -28.96
N ALA A 337 7.51 -2.74 -29.87
CA ALA A 337 7.83 -1.70 -30.85
C ALA A 337 7.96 -0.29 -30.25
N ALA A 338 7.37 -0.05 -29.07
CA ALA A 338 7.47 1.22 -28.36
C ALA A 338 8.88 1.43 -27.76
N PRO A 339 9.32 2.67 -27.54
CA PRO A 339 10.51 2.96 -26.74
C PRO A 339 10.45 2.25 -25.39
N LEU A 340 11.59 1.79 -24.85
CA LEU A 340 11.62 0.89 -23.69
C LEU A 340 10.83 1.41 -22.47
N GLY A 341 11.01 2.68 -22.11
CA GLY A 341 10.30 3.27 -20.97
C GLY A 341 8.79 3.35 -21.18
N GLU A 342 8.35 3.66 -22.40
CA GLU A 342 6.93 3.65 -22.77
C GLU A 342 6.37 2.22 -22.83
N SER A 343 7.13 1.27 -23.37
CA SER A 343 6.79 -0.15 -23.41
C SER A 343 6.51 -0.69 -22.01
N VAL A 344 7.40 -0.43 -21.04
CA VAL A 344 7.23 -0.84 -19.64
C VAL A 344 5.95 -0.24 -19.02
N ALA A 345 5.68 1.04 -19.27
CA ALA A 345 4.47 1.69 -18.78
C ALA A 345 3.18 1.11 -19.40
N LEU A 346 3.19 0.82 -20.70
CA LEU A 346 2.06 0.21 -21.41
C LEU A 346 1.79 -1.22 -20.91
N ILE A 347 2.84 -2.04 -20.74
CA ILE A 347 2.73 -3.40 -20.21
C ILE A 347 2.10 -3.37 -18.81
N ALA A 348 2.63 -2.55 -17.91
CA ALA A 348 2.08 -2.43 -16.56
C ALA A 348 0.63 -1.92 -16.56
N GLY A 349 0.31 -0.94 -17.41
CA GLY A 349 -1.04 -0.41 -17.56
C GLY A 349 -2.06 -1.42 -18.09
N GLU A 350 -1.65 -2.34 -18.98
CA GLU A 350 -2.50 -3.42 -19.51
C GLU A 350 -2.83 -4.48 -18.43
N LEU A 351 -1.85 -4.77 -17.58
CA LEU A 351 -1.97 -5.82 -16.55
C LEU A 351 -2.61 -5.31 -15.26
N ARG A 352 -2.63 -4.00 -15.05
CA ARG A 352 -3.23 -3.41 -13.85
C ARG A 352 -4.72 -3.69 -13.76
N PRO A 353 -5.23 -4.17 -12.61
CA PRO A 353 -6.66 -4.38 -12.41
C PRO A 353 -7.44 -3.06 -12.52
N ARG A 354 -8.48 -3.00 -13.38
CA ARG A 354 -9.27 -1.77 -13.60
C ARG A 354 -10.15 -1.36 -12.42
N ASP A 355 -10.56 -2.32 -11.58
CA ASP A 355 -11.55 -2.12 -10.51
C ASP A 355 -11.10 -2.61 -9.12
N ARG A 356 -9.83 -2.95 -8.94
CA ARG A 356 -9.29 -3.42 -7.64
C ARG A 356 -8.04 -2.65 -7.28
N THR A 357 -7.91 -2.30 -6.01
CA THR A 357 -6.60 -2.04 -5.40
C THR A 357 -5.71 -3.26 -5.65
N ALA A 358 -4.46 -3.04 -6.07
CA ALA A 358 -3.48 -4.11 -6.17
C ALA A 358 -3.48 -4.93 -4.86
N ALA A 359 -3.28 -6.23 -4.97
CA ALA A 359 -3.19 -7.11 -3.80
C ALA A 359 -1.77 -7.20 -3.27
N ASP A 360 -0.79 -6.72 -4.04
CA ASP A 360 0.64 -6.74 -3.75
C ASP A 360 1.36 -5.60 -4.48
N ASP A 361 2.64 -5.38 -4.18
CA ASP A 361 3.51 -4.44 -4.88
C ASP A 361 3.59 -4.77 -6.39
N LEU A 362 3.65 -3.76 -7.23
CA LEU A 362 3.79 -3.95 -8.69
C LEU A 362 5.13 -3.43 -9.14
N LEU A 363 6.00 -4.32 -9.58
CA LEU A 363 7.32 -4.00 -10.11
C LEU A 363 7.53 -4.65 -11.48
N LEU A 364 7.89 -3.86 -12.48
CA LEU A 364 8.35 -4.31 -13.79
C LEU A 364 9.60 -3.54 -14.17
N LEU A 365 10.71 -4.23 -14.32
CA LEU A 365 11.97 -3.70 -14.84
C LEU A 365 12.22 -4.31 -16.20
N GLY A 366 12.28 -3.48 -17.25
CA GLY A 366 12.66 -3.87 -18.59
C GLY A 366 14.04 -3.33 -18.94
N ALA A 367 14.86 -4.11 -19.60
CA ALA A 367 16.16 -3.67 -20.11
C ALA A 367 16.33 -4.07 -21.59
N GLU A 368 17.07 -3.24 -22.33
CA GLU A 368 17.38 -3.48 -23.73
C GLU A 368 18.89 -3.65 -23.93
N VAL A 369 19.27 -4.65 -24.71
CA VAL A 369 20.67 -4.91 -25.10
C VAL A 369 21.08 -3.83 -26.07
N GLY A 370 21.71 -2.78 -25.54
CA GLY A 370 22.22 -1.65 -26.32
C GLY A 370 23.57 -1.91 -27.04
N GLU A 371 24.19 -0.82 -27.54
CA GLU A 371 25.54 -0.85 -28.11
C GLU A 371 26.60 -1.17 -27.07
#